data_92625edcf2d236a6f7dd1d8539ecb410
#
_entry.id   92625edcf2d236a6f7dd1d8539ecb410
#
_cell.length_a   1.000
_cell.length_b   1.000
_cell.length_c   1.000
_cell.angle_alpha   90.00
_cell.angle_beta   90.00
_cell.angle_gamma   90.00
#
_symmetry.space_group_name_H-M   'P 1'
#
loop_
_entity.id
_entity.type
_entity.pdbx_description
1 polymer ?
#
loop_
_entity_poly.entity_id
_entity_poly.type
_entity_poly.pdbx_seq_one_letter_code
_entity_poly.pdbx_strand_id
1 'polypeptide(L)'
;MVFRTGGIRNKVFVKSVFLCYAYEKPCGGTAPVIGFKKSRQEIVMQTEMLKEQIAAARGETAADLVLKNARVVNVFTNEIETADVAICGSRIVGVGSYTGATEVDLQGNYLCPGFIDGHIHIESSMLCGAAFEQAVLPHGTTAVVTDPHEITNVAGAQGLDFMLETTRDLALSVYFMLPSCVPATDLDESGAVLDADALRPYYRDPRVLGLAELMNSYGTVRCDPGILQKLADCAAAGKMVDGHAPLLTGKDLNAYIAAGVCSDHECSTLAEAMEKLRRGQYIMVREGTAAKNMDALLPLFREPYCDRCMLVTDDKHPGDLLRGGHMDYNIRKAIRSGVDPVIAIKMSSLIPARYFGLRGQGAVAPGYAADLVVVSDLEQFTVEKVYKNGRLAAADGKMLTPAALTVDPARFPRVMDSFVMDEVTLRDLELEDTGSRQRVIRLIPHELMTQEVIRPFCQHPGTAAGVDVAEQIVKLAVFERHHRTGHVGLGFLGGYGLICGAVASSIAHDSHNLIVAGTNDADMVLAANTVRKNRGGLAFVANGKVVGELALPVAGLMSTESAQAVEEKLQALKAALKAAGISGDIDPFMTLAFVSLPVIPKLRLSTYGVVDVDAHRIVPAVF
;
A
#
# COMPACT_ATOMS: atom_id res chain seq x y z
N MET A 1 -63.98 44.21 -27.74
CA MET A 1 -64.31 42.85 -28.15
C MET A 1 -63.78 41.96 -27.01
N VAL A 2 -64.57 41.72 -26.04
CA VAL A 2 -65.36 40.56 -25.66
C VAL A 2 -64.75 39.20 -26.06
N PHE A 3 -64.31 38.44 -25.08
CA PHE A 3 -64.76 37.14 -24.67
C PHE A 3 -63.91 36.62 -23.49
N ARG A 4 -64.46 36.46 -22.30
CA ARG A 4 -64.90 35.40 -21.43
C ARG A 4 -63.80 34.30 -21.15
N THR A 5 -63.33 34.31 -19.93
CA THR A 5 -63.52 33.45 -18.73
C THR A 5 -63.42 31.93 -18.91
N GLY A 6 -62.50 31.32 -18.15
CA GLY A 6 -62.45 29.89 -17.86
C GLY A 6 -61.39 29.62 -16.81
N GLY A 7 -61.82 29.58 -15.51
CA GLY A 7 -60.89 29.26 -14.42
C GLY A 7 -60.65 27.77 -14.30
N ILE A 8 -59.43 27.42 -14.06
CA ILE A 8 -59.08 26.10 -13.50
C ILE A 8 -58.05 26.32 -12.36
N ARG A 9 -58.46 25.91 -11.17
CA ARG A 9 -57.62 25.83 -10.00
C ARG A 9 -56.59 24.73 -10.22
N ASN A 10 -55.32 25.02 -10.32
CA ASN A 10 -54.25 24.03 -10.23
C ASN A 10 -53.60 24.12 -8.87
N LYS A 11 -53.77 23.06 -8.08
CA LYS A 11 -52.98 22.75 -6.89
C LYS A 11 -51.54 22.48 -7.32
N VAL A 12 -50.64 23.33 -6.88
CA VAL A 12 -49.20 23.08 -7.02
C VAL A 12 -48.83 22.01 -5.99
N PHE A 13 -48.63 20.79 -6.46
CA PHE A 13 -47.92 19.75 -5.71
C PHE A 13 -46.43 20.01 -5.89
N VAL A 14 -45.76 20.46 -4.83
CA VAL A 14 -44.31 20.44 -4.74
C VAL A 14 -43.90 18.98 -4.57
N LYS A 15 -43.48 18.33 -5.65
CA LYS A 15 -42.77 17.06 -5.58
C LYS A 15 -41.32 17.37 -5.25
N SER A 16 -40.91 17.05 -4.03
CA SER A 16 -39.53 16.95 -3.65
C SER A 16 -38.87 15.85 -4.51
N VAL A 17 -38.01 16.27 -5.41
CA VAL A 17 -37.21 15.35 -6.21
C VAL A 17 -36.02 14.92 -5.36
N PHE A 18 -36.11 13.75 -4.74
CA PHE A 18 -34.93 13.02 -4.29
C PHE A 18 -34.18 12.53 -5.55
N LEU A 19 -33.09 13.19 -5.90
CA LEU A 19 -32.14 12.65 -6.88
C LEU A 19 -31.33 11.54 -6.20
N CYS A 20 -31.86 10.33 -6.23
CA CYS A 20 -31.01 9.14 -6.15
C CYS A 20 -30.28 9.03 -7.50
N TYR A 21 -28.96 9.16 -7.50
CA TYR A 21 -28.16 8.71 -8.63
C TYR A 21 -28.31 7.18 -8.74
N ALA A 22 -29.25 6.76 -9.55
CA ALA A 22 -29.34 5.39 -10.02
C ALA A 22 -28.42 5.28 -11.24
N TYR A 23 -27.39 4.48 -11.15
CA TYR A 23 -26.69 3.95 -12.32
C TYR A 23 -27.72 3.17 -13.14
N GLU A 24 -28.05 3.64 -14.33
CA GLU A 24 -28.85 2.91 -15.28
C GLU A 24 -28.10 1.64 -15.70
N LYS A 25 -28.76 0.49 -15.52
CA LYS A 25 -28.27 -0.81 -16.01
C LYS A 25 -28.25 -0.78 -17.53
N PRO A 26 -27.18 -1.26 -18.18
CA PRO A 26 -27.25 -1.59 -19.61
C PRO A 26 -28.20 -2.78 -19.83
N CYS A 27 -29.00 -2.68 -20.86
CA CYS A 27 -30.02 -3.68 -21.23
C CYS A 27 -29.44 -5.05 -21.56
N GLY A 28 -30.02 -6.09 -20.97
CA GLY A 28 -30.11 -7.43 -21.54
C GLY A 28 -29.05 -8.43 -21.12
N GLY A 29 -29.28 -9.12 -19.99
CA GLY A 29 -28.57 -10.33 -19.61
C GLY A 29 -28.86 -10.65 -18.15
N THR A 30 -29.71 -11.64 -17.88
CA THR A 30 -29.97 -12.14 -16.52
C THR A 30 -28.77 -12.93 -16.03
N ALA A 31 -27.78 -12.25 -15.44
CA ALA A 31 -26.81 -12.90 -14.58
C ALA A 31 -27.51 -13.28 -13.25
N PRO A 32 -27.35 -14.49 -12.71
CA PRO A 32 -27.93 -14.84 -11.42
C PRO A 32 -27.24 -14.01 -10.35
N VAL A 33 -27.97 -13.12 -9.71
CA VAL A 33 -27.58 -12.49 -8.46
C VAL A 33 -27.51 -13.63 -7.44
N ILE A 34 -26.30 -14.11 -7.14
CA ILE A 34 -26.06 -15.02 -6.01
C ILE A 34 -26.16 -14.16 -4.73
N GLY A 35 -27.38 -13.83 -4.38
CA GLY A 35 -27.69 -13.27 -3.08
C GLY A 35 -27.54 -14.37 -2.05
N PHE A 36 -26.60 -14.26 -1.12
CA PHE A 36 -26.59 -15.05 0.10
C PHE A 36 -27.92 -14.83 0.80
N LYS A 37 -28.83 -15.80 0.72
CA LYS A 37 -30.09 -15.77 1.47
C LYS A 37 -29.73 -15.94 2.94
N LYS A 38 -29.74 -14.83 3.70
CA LYS A 38 -29.68 -14.89 5.16
C LYS A 38 -30.77 -15.81 5.67
N SER A 39 -30.47 -16.62 6.66
CA SER A 39 -31.45 -17.49 7.29
C SER A 39 -32.55 -16.64 7.97
N ARG A 40 -33.73 -17.21 8.15
CA ARG A 40 -34.83 -16.53 8.86
C ARG A 40 -34.44 -16.12 10.29
N GLN A 41 -33.58 -16.90 10.94
CA GLN A 41 -33.06 -16.59 12.28
C GLN A 41 -32.12 -15.38 12.27
N GLU A 42 -31.24 -15.28 11.29
CA GLU A 42 -30.35 -14.13 11.13
C GLU A 42 -31.12 -12.83 10.85
N ILE A 43 -32.21 -12.91 10.05
CA ILE A 43 -33.07 -11.76 9.78
C ILE A 43 -33.79 -11.31 11.05
N VAL A 44 -34.31 -12.26 11.87
CA VAL A 44 -34.99 -11.94 13.13
C VAL A 44 -34.03 -11.29 14.12
N MET A 45 -32.82 -11.86 14.29
CA MET A 45 -31.79 -11.31 15.18
C MET A 45 -31.37 -9.91 14.74
N GLN A 46 -31.19 -9.69 13.44
CA GLN A 46 -30.87 -8.38 12.89
C GLN A 46 -32.00 -7.37 13.10
N THR A 47 -33.26 -7.82 13.06
CA THR A 47 -34.43 -6.97 13.32
C THR A 47 -34.50 -6.53 14.78
N GLU A 48 -34.22 -7.42 15.74
CA GLU A 48 -34.18 -7.06 17.16
C GLU A 48 -33.03 -6.09 17.47
N MET A 49 -31.83 -6.35 16.96
CA MET A 49 -30.69 -5.40 17.05
C MET A 49 -31.07 -4.01 16.54
N LEU A 50 -31.76 -3.94 15.40
CA LEU A 50 -32.17 -2.66 14.83
C LEU A 50 -33.19 -1.93 15.71
N LYS A 51 -34.12 -2.66 16.35
CA LYS A 51 -35.08 -2.08 17.32
C LYS A 51 -34.35 -1.48 18.54
N GLU A 52 -33.38 -2.21 19.09
CA GLU A 52 -32.54 -1.73 20.20
C GLU A 52 -31.79 -0.46 19.83
N GLN A 53 -31.15 -0.45 18.66
CA GLN A 53 -30.44 0.73 18.13
C GLN A 53 -31.36 1.94 17.94
N ILE A 54 -32.57 1.74 17.40
CA ILE A 54 -33.57 2.79 17.22
C ILE A 54 -34.06 3.34 18.59
N ALA A 55 -34.32 2.48 19.55
CA ALA A 55 -34.76 2.89 20.89
C ALA A 55 -33.67 3.73 21.61
N ALA A 56 -32.41 3.28 21.53
CA ALA A 56 -31.28 4.02 22.07
C ALA A 56 -31.05 5.36 21.32
N ALA A 57 -31.18 5.38 20.00
CA ALA A 57 -31.08 6.59 19.19
C ALA A 57 -32.14 7.64 19.56
N ARG A 58 -33.32 7.20 19.97
CA ARG A 58 -34.42 8.06 20.45
C ARG A 58 -34.28 8.45 21.93
N GLY A 59 -33.29 7.89 22.65
CA GLY A 59 -33.14 8.08 24.08
C GLY A 59 -34.20 7.38 24.94
N GLU A 60 -34.94 6.42 24.39
CA GLU A 60 -35.91 5.61 25.10
C GLU A 60 -35.23 4.55 25.98
N THR A 61 -34.03 4.12 25.60
CA THR A 61 -33.16 3.24 26.36
C THR A 61 -31.75 3.83 26.41
N ALA A 62 -30.97 3.47 27.45
CA ALA A 62 -29.56 3.84 27.54
C ALA A 62 -28.76 3.12 26.43
N ALA A 63 -27.81 3.83 25.84
CA ALA A 63 -26.82 3.23 24.91
C ALA A 63 -25.83 2.35 25.68
N ASP A 64 -25.12 1.45 25.01
CA ASP A 64 -24.09 0.61 25.65
C ASP A 64 -22.91 1.45 26.15
N LEU A 65 -22.48 2.40 25.31
CA LEU A 65 -21.40 3.33 25.59
C LEU A 65 -21.78 4.73 25.10
N VAL A 66 -21.49 5.75 25.93
CA VAL A 66 -21.57 7.15 25.52
C VAL A 66 -20.22 7.81 25.74
N LEU A 67 -19.66 8.38 24.68
CA LEU A 67 -18.49 9.24 24.73
C LEU A 67 -18.97 10.67 24.95
N LYS A 68 -18.78 11.17 26.20
CA LYS A 68 -19.32 12.44 26.69
C LYS A 68 -18.37 13.61 26.36
N ASN A 69 -18.95 14.79 26.19
CA ASN A 69 -18.21 16.05 26.06
C ASN A 69 -17.15 16.03 24.93
N ALA A 70 -17.48 15.38 23.79
CA ALA A 70 -16.59 15.30 22.64
C ALA A 70 -16.65 16.60 21.79
N ARG A 71 -15.53 17.02 21.22
CA ARG A 71 -15.49 17.86 20.03
C ARG A 71 -15.52 16.96 18.81
N VAL A 72 -16.72 16.71 18.27
CA VAL A 72 -16.96 15.79 17.16
C VAL A 72 -16.53 16.43 15.84
N VAL A 73 -15.62 15.79 15.12
CA VAL A 73 -15.19 16.23 13.79
C VAL A 73 -16.21 15.74 12.76
N ASN A 74 -17.02 16.68 12.25
CA ASN A 74 -18.04 16.41 11.25
C ASN A 74 -17.48 16.58 9.84
N VAL A 75 -17.11 15.45 9.21
CA VAL A 75 -16.51 15.39 7.87
C VAL A 75 -17.52 15.59 6.73
N PHE A 76 -18.84 15.71 7.02
CA PHE A 76 -19.87 16.00 6.03
C PHE A 76 -20.01 17.50 5.76
N THR A 77 -19.91 18.29 6.84
CA THR A 77 -20.12 19.75 6.81
C THR A 77 -18.83 20.54 6.98
N ASN A 78 -17.70 19.86 7.22
CA ASN A 78 -16.39 20.42 7.54
C ASN A 78 -16.43 21.31 8.81
N GLU A 79 -17.15 20.87 9.85
CA GLU A 79 -17.36 21.58 11.11
C GLU A 79 -16.90 20.74 12.30
N ILE A 80 -16.77 21.38 13.46
CA ILE A 80 -16.53 20.74 14.75
C ILE A 80 -17.66 21.13 15.68
N GLU A 81 -18.40 20.14 16.18
CA GLU A 81 -19.51 20.35 17.09
C GLU A 81 -19.23 19.73 18.47
N THR A 82 -19.73 20.35 19.53
CA THR A 82 -19.64 19.77 20.88
C THR A 82 -20.88 18.91 21.14
N ALA A 83 -20.68 17.61 21.31
CA ALA A 83 -21.79 16.65 21.51
C ALA A 83 -21.30 15.39 22.25
N ASP A 84 -22.25 14.64 22.79
CA ASP A 84 -22.01 13.24 23.17
C ASP A 84 -22.21 12.34 21.96
N VAL A 85 -21.51 11.20 21.94
CA VAL A 85 -21.68 10.17 20.90
C VAL A 85 -22.12 8.88 21.54
N ALA A 86 -23.34 8.42 21.20
CA ALA A 86 -23.95 7.21 21.71
C ALA A 86 -23.71 6.03 20.78
N ILE A 87 -23.34 4.88 21.36
CA ILE A 87 -22.92 3.67 20.67
C ILE A 87 -23.71 2.47 21.20
N CYS A 88 -24.27 1.66 20.28
CA CYS A 88 -24.88 0.36 20.61
C CYS A 88 -24.19 -0.72 19.76
N GLY A 89 -23.60 -1.71 20.43
CA GLY A 89 -22.79 -2.72 19.79
C GLY A 89 -21.64 -2.11 19.01
N SER A 90 -21.61 -2.33 17.70
CA SER A 90 -20.58 -1.81 16.81
C SER A 90 -20.98 -0.54 16.05
N ARG A 91 -22.14 0.08 16.38
CA ARG A 91 -22.70 1.19 15.63
C ARG A 91 -22.89 2.44 16.47
N ILE A 92 -22.58 3.58 15.88
CA ILE A 92 -23.00 4.88 16.40
C ILE A 92 -24.51 4.98 16.20
N VAL A 93 -25.24 5.30 17.26
CA VAL A 93 -26.71 5.45 17.23
C VAL A 93 -27.16 6.89 17.39
N GLY A 94 -26.30 7.78 17.95
CA GLY A 94 -26.66 9.17 18.13
C GLY A 94 -25.49 10.08 18.34
N VAL A 95 -25.65 11.35 17.92
CA VAL A 95 -24.79 12.50 18.22
C VAL A 95 -25.69 13.54 18.83
N GLY A 96 -25.36 14.03 20.04
CA GLY A 96 -26.20 14.98 20.78
C GLY A 96 -26.08 14.78 22.28
N SER A 97 -27.19 14.78 23.03
CA SER A 97 -27.19 14.51 24.48
C SER A 97 -27.79 13.15 24.76
N TYR A 98 -26.99 12.24 25.29
CA TYR A 98 -27.35 10.83 25.52
C TYR A 98 -26.91 10.36 26.91
N THR A 99 -27.54 9.26 27.38
CA THR A 99 -27.13 8.49 28.56
C THR A 99 -26.74 7.07 28.14
N GLY A 100 -25.75 6.49 28.79
CA GLY A 100 -25.22 5.17 28.51
C GLY A 100 -25.08 4.29 29.73
N ALA A 101 -25.06 2.96 29.53
CA ALA A 101 -24.69 2.00 30.55
C ALA A 101 -23.23 2.22 31.00
N THR A 102 -22.37 2.61 30.06
CA THR A 102 -21.01 3.09 30.32
C THR A 102 -20.88 4.50 29.76
N GLU A 103 -20.35 5.41 30.53
CA GLU A 103 -20.07 6.79 30.11
C GLU A 103 -18.58 7.10 30.27
N VAL A 104 -17.97 7.65 29.21
CA VAL A 104 -16.56 8.05 29.19
C VAL A 104 -16.51 9.53 28.85
N ASP A 105 -16.05 10.34 29.80
CA ASP A 105 -15.85 11.78 29.59
C ASP A 105 -14.56 12.00 28.78
N LEU A 106 -14.69 12.57 27.60
CA LEU A 106 -13.57 12.93 26.73
C LEU A 106 -12.96 14.30 27.08
N GLN A 107 -13.53 15.03 28.05
CA GLN A 107 -12.99 16.28 28.58
C GLN A 107 -12.72 17.33 27.49
N GLY A 108 -13.52 17.33 26.43
CA GLY A 108 -13.36 18.25 25.31
C GLY A 108 -12.28 17.87 24.30
N ASN A 109 -11.75 16.65 24.35
CA ASN A 109 -10.90 16.11 23.30
C ASN A 109 -11.68 15.93 21.99
N TYR A 110 -10.97 15.92 20.88
CA TYR A 110 -11.58 15.73 19.56
C TYR A 110 -11.91 14.28 19.33
N LEU A 111 -13.06 14.03 18.73
CA LEU A 111 -13.51 12.71 18.30
C LEU A 111 -13.59 12.67 16.78
N CYS A 112 -12.66 11.96 16.18
CA CYS A 112 -12.54 11.76 14.73
C CYS A 112 -13.10 10.39 14.33
N PRO A 113 -13.54 10.22 13.07
CA PRO A 113 -13.74 8.89 12.50
C PRO A 113 -12.42 8.14 12.44
N GLY A 114 -12.47 6.81 12.49
CA GLY A 114 -11.31 5.96 12.27
C GLY A 114 -10.68 6.21 10.89
N PHE A 115 -9.35 6.27 10.84
CA PHE A 115 -8.64 6.55 9.60
C PHE A 115 -8.58 5.31 8.70
N ILE A 116 -8.61 5.53 7.40
CA ILE A 116 -8.57 4.51 6.35
C ILE A 116 -7.39 4.83 5.44
N ASP A 117 -6.44 3.92 5.36
CA ASP A 117 -5.41 4.00 4.34
C ASP A 117 -5.93 3.36 3.05
N GLY A 118 -6.04 4.16 2.01
CA GLY A 118 -6.63 3.73 0.74
C GLY A 118 -5.68 2.96 -0.19
N HIS A 119 -4.38 2.93 0.10
CA HIS A 119 -3.40 2.20 -0.71
C HIS A 119 -2.12 1.94 0.07
N ILE A 120 -1.81 0.67 0.29
CA ILE A 120 -0.61 0.23 0.99
C ILE A 120 -0.18 -1.17 0.53
N HIS A 121 1.14 -1.42 0.58
CA HIS A 121 1.74 -2.75 0.52
C HIS A 121 2.18 -3.13 1.94
N ILE A 122 1.41 -4.01 2.60
CA ILE A 122 1.73 -4.43 4.00
C ILE A 122 3.12 -5.06 4.05
N GLU A 123 3.50 -5.78 3.00
CA GLU A 123 4.80 -6.46 2.84
C GLU A 123 5.98 -5.50 2.96
N SER A 124 5.86 -4.27 2.46
CA SER A 124 6.90 -3.23 2.54
C SER A 124 7.20 -2.81 3.97
N SER A 125 6.27 -3.05 4.91
CA SER A 125 6.53 -2.89 6.34
C SER A 125 7.44 -3.98 6.92
N MET A 126 7.75 -5.04 6.16
CA MET A 126 8.45 -6.25 6.61
C MET A 126 7.73 -6.99 7.74
N LEU A 127 6.44 -6.73 7.96
CA LEU A 127 5.63 -7.26 9.07
C LEU A 127 4.48 -8.12 8.56
N CYS A 128 4.22 -9.24 9.22
CA CYS A 128 2.96 -9.97 9.03
C CYS A 128 1.78 -9.21 9.63
N GLY A 129 0.56 -9.50 9.16
CA GLY A 129 -0.64 -8.75 9.48
C GLY A 129 -0.86 -8.42 10.96
N ALA A 130 -0.61 -9.36 11.88
CA ALA A 130 -0.76 -9.12 13.31
C ALA A 130 0.27 -8.13 13.88
N ALA A 131 1.53 -8.17 13.42
CA ALA A 131 2.56 -7.20 13.81
C ALA A 131 2.30 -5.83 13.17
N PHE A 132 1.82 -5.82 11.94
CA PHE A 132 1.39 -4.61 11.25
C PHE A 132 0.21 -3.94 11.97
N GLU A 133 -0.83 -4.69 12.35
CA GLU A 133 -1.94 -4.17 13.15
C GLU A 133 -1.46 -3.49 14.43
N GLN A 134 -0.55 -4.15 15.16
CA GLN A 134 0.02 -3.59 16.41
C GLN A 134 0.79 -2.29 16.18
N ALA A 135 1.36 -2.10 14.99
CA ALA A 135 2.08 -0.89 14.64
C ALA A 135 1.16 0.25 14.19
N VAL A 136 -0.02 -0.03 13.57
CA VAL A 136 -0.82 1.03 12.94
C VAL A 136 -2.12 1.37 13.66
N LEU A 137 -2.76 0.40 14.35
CA LEU A 137 -4.04 0.65 15.04
C LEU A 137 -3.91 1.70 16.16
N PRO A 138 -2.84 1.71 16.99
CA PRO A 138 -2.65 2.75 18.01
C PRO A 138 -2.53 4.17 17.44
N HIS A 139 -2.20 4.30 16.15
CA HIS A 139 -2.15 5.56 15.40
C HIS A 139 -3.49 5.98 14.77
N GLY A 140 -4.59 5.31 15.14
CA GLY A 140 -5.94 5.64 14.67
C GLY A 140 -6.32 5.05 13.33
N THR A 141 -5.45 4.28 12.67
CA THR A 141 -5.80 3.57 11.44
C THR A 141 -6.65 2.36 11.77
N THR A 142 -7.91 2.38 11.38
CA THR A 142 -8.88 1.32 11.68
C THR A 142 -9.20 0.43 10.49
N ALA A 143 -8.80 0.87 9.28
CA ALA A 143 -8.93 0.11 8.06
C ALA A 143 -7.78 0.42 7.09
N VAL A 144 -7.41 -0.57 6.28
CA VAL A 144 -6.48 -0.42 5.15
C VAL A 144 -7.01 -1.12 3.92
N VAL A 145 -6.66 -0.61 2.74
CA VAL A 145 -6.88 -1.26 1.45
C VAL A 145 -5.50 -1.61 0.90
N THR A 146 -5.17 -2.89 0.91
CA THR A 146 -3.85 -3.38 0.52
C THR A 146 -3.87 -4.01 -0.86
N ASP A 147 -2.78 -3.80 -1.62
CA ASP A 147 -2.43 -4.56 -2.80
C ASP A 147 -1.29 -5.53 -2.44
N PRO A 148 -1.56 -6.84 -2.33
CA PRO A 148 -0.55 -7.81 -1.96
C PRO A 148 0.25 -8.33 -3.19
N HIS A 149 0.59 -7.47 -4.16
CA HIS A 149 1.29 -7.92 -5.36
C HIS A 149 2.71 -8.40 -5.04
N GLU A 150 3.34 -7.90 -4.01
CA GLU A 150 4.68 -8.28 -3.59
C GLU A 150 4.77 -9.77 -3.24
N ILE A 151 3.96 -10.22 -2.28
CA ILE A 151 3.93 -11.64 -1.90
C ILE A 151 3.37 -12.53 -3.02
N THR A 152 2.48 -12.00 -3.88
CA THR A 152 1.94 -12.78 -4.99
C THR A 152 2.92 -12.93 -6.15
N ASN A 153 3.85 -12.01 -6.33
CA ASN A 153 4.98 -12.19 -7.24
C ASN A 153 5.89 -13.36 -6.80
N VAL A 154 5.99 -13.61 -5.50
CA VAL A 154 6.79 -14.70 -4.95
C VAL A 154 6.03 -16.04 -4.92
N ALA A 155 4.81 -16.04 -4.34
CA ALA A 155 4.11 -17.27 -3.96
C ALA A 155 2.79 -17.49 -4.74
N GLY A 156 2.45 -16.60 -5.67
CA GLY A 156 1.24 -16.69 -6.49
C GLY A 156 -0.03 -16.62 -5.65
N ALA A 157 -1.04 -17.38 -6.05
CA ALA A 157 -2.32 -17.47 -5.37
C ALA A 157 -2.18 -17.84 -3.88
N GLN A 158 -1.17 -18.64 -3.51
CA GLN A 158 -0.95 -19.00 -2.11
C GLN A 158 -0.46 -17.82 -1.27
N GLY A 159 0.22 -16.83 -1.87
CA GLY A 159 0.55 -15.55 -1.23
C GLY A 159 -0.71 -14.75 -0.92
N LEU A 160 -1.65 -14.69 -1.86
CA LEU A 160 -2.93 -14.01 -1.65
C LEU A 160 -3.77 -14.72 -0.57
N ASP A 161 -3.84 -16.06 -0.59
CA ASP A 161 -4.51 -16.85 0.45
C ASP A 161 -3.92 -16.59 1.83
N PHE A 162 -2.58 -16.51 1.92
CA PHE A 162 -1.87 -16.17 3.15
C PHE A 162 -2.30 -14.82 3.71
N MET A 163 -2.30 -13.78 2.89
CA MET A 163 -2.67 -12.44 3.31
C MET A 163 -4.14 -12.36 3.72
N LEU A 164 -5.03 -12.96 2.93
CA LEU A 164 -6.46 -13.03 3.25
C LEU A 164 -6.73 -13.77 4.56
N GLU A 165 -6.04 -14.86 4.82
CA GLU A 165 -6.30 -15.66 6.00
C GLU A 165 -5.70 -15.06 7.27
N THR A 166 -4.43 -14.65 7.24
CA THR A 166 -3.72 -14.14 8.42
C THR A 166 -4.22 -12.77 8.90
N THR A 167 -5.01 -12.08 8.07
CA THR A 167 -5.62 -10.78 8.41
C THR A 167 -7.12 -10.87 8.74
N ARG A 168 -7.73 -12.07 8.71
CA ARG A 168 -9.18 -12.23 8.85
C ARG A 168 -9.71 -11.84 10.21
N ASP A 169 -9.02 -12.24 11.26
CA ASP A 169 -9.47 -12.12 12.65
C ASP A 169 -8.81 -10.97 13.40
N LEU A 170 -8.19 -10.03 12.66
CA LEU A 170 -7.63 -8.82 13.23
C LEU A 170 -8.73 -7.82 13.63
N ALA A 171 -8.44 -6.97 14.58
CA ALA A 171 -9.28 -5.81 14.87
C ALA A 171 -9.22 -4.80 13.71
N LEU A 172 -8.03 -4.62 13.12
CA LEU A 172 -7.85 -3.83 11.89
C LEU A 172 -8.67 -4.43 10.73
N SER A 173 -9.50 -3.63 10.09
CA SER A 173 -10.17 -4.05 8.86
C SER A 173 -9.19 -4.04 7.70
N VAL A 174 -8.89 -5.20 7.12
CA VAL A 174 -8.01 -5.32 5.97
C VAL A 174 -8.83 -5.68 4.73
N TYR A 175 -8.87 -4.77 3.77
CA TYR A 175 -9.48 -4.93 2.46
C TYR A 175 -8.40 -5.15 1.41
N PHE A 176 -8.76 -5.75 0.29
CA PHE A 176 -7.82 -6.19 -0.73
C PHE A 176 -8.21 -5.66 -2.11
N MET A 177 -7.21 -5.18 -2.82
CA MET A 177 -7.24 -5.08 -4.27
C MET A 177 -6.45 -6.26 -4.84
N LEU A 178 -6.97 -6.94 -5.87
CA LEU A 178 -6.29 -8.09 -6.46
C LEU A 178 -5.14 -7.63 -7.36
N PRO A 179 -3.95 -8.22 -7.27
CA PRO A 179 -2.79 -7.83 -8.07
C PRO A 179 -3.05 -7.85 -9.58
N SER A 180 -2.83 -6.74 -10.24
CA SER A 180 -3.05 -6.60 -11.69
C SER A 180 -1.86 -7.12 -12.51
N CYS A 181 -0.65 -6.95 -12.00
CA CYS A 181 0.62 -7.11 -12.70
C CYS A 181 1.53 -8.11 -11.98
N VAL A 182 1.29 -9.40 -12.16
CA VAL A 182 2.14 -10.50 -11.66
C VAL A 182 2.44 -11.43 -12.84
N PRO A 183 3.66 -11.33 -13.42
CA PRO A 183 4.71 -10.33 -13.20
C PRO A 183 4.36 -8.94 -13.79
N ALA A 184 5.15 -7.92 -13.40
CA ALA A 184 5.01 -6.56 -13.94
C ALA A 184 5.48 -6.46 -15.40
N THR A 185 6.46 -7.29 -15.80
CA THR A 185 7.07 -7.32 -17.13
C THR A 185 7.60 -8.72 -17.47
N ASP A 186 7.86 -8.96 -18.75
CA ASP A 186 8.53 -10.15 -19.29
C ASP A 186 10.08 -10.06 -19.27
N LEU A 187 10.63 -8.92 -18.81
CA LEU A 187 12.07 -8.69 -18.72
C LEU A 187 12.68 -9.14 -17.40
N ASP A 188 11.91 -9.78 -16.52
CA ASP A 188 12.35 -10.37 -15.26
C ASP A 188 11.60 -11.67 -14.95
N GLU A 189 12.18 -12.49 -14.09
CA GLU A 189 11.59 -13.76 -13.63
C GLU A 189 10.89 -13.56 -12.29
N SER A 190 9.60 -13.84 -12.25
CA SER A 190 8.77 -13.81 -11.04
C SER A 190 8.50 -15.23 -10.53
N GLY A 191 8.20 -15.38 -9.25
CA GLY A 191 7.83 -16.67 -8.65
C GLY A 191 6.48 -17.20 -9.12
N ALA A 192 5.65 -16.36 -9.75
CA ALA A 192 4.34 -16.75 -10.26
C ALA A 192 3.86 -15.87 -11.41
N VAL A 193 2.86 -16.39 -12.11
CA VAL A 193 2.06 -15.65 -13.10
C VAL A 193 0.59 -15.73 -12.65
N LEU A 194 -0.05 -14.59 -12.43
CA LEU A 194 -1.47 -14.52 -12.11
C LEU A 194 -2.25 -13.95 -13.30
N ASP A 195 -2.89 -14.82 -14.03
CA ASP A 195 -3.81 -14.45 -15.10
C ASP A 195 -5.23 -14.15 -14.56
N ALA A 196 -6.15 -13.80 -15.45
CA ALA A 196 -7.53 -13.49 -15.08
C ALA A 196 -8.27 -14.69 -14.46
N ASP A 197 -7.97 -15.92 -14.92
CA ASP A 197 -8.60 -17.13 -14.40
C ASP A 197 -8.17 -17.44 -12.96
N ALA A 198 -6.90 -17.18 -12.63
CA ALA A 198 -6.37 -17.32 -11.29
C ALA A 198 -6.99 -16.31 -10.31
N LEU A 199 -7.28 -15.09 -10.76
CA LEU A 199 -7.84 -14.02 -9.92
C LEU A 199 -9.35 -14.11 -9.74
N ARG A 200 -10.08 -14.64 -10.71
CA ARG A 200 -11.56 -14.64 -10.75
C ARG A 200 -12.23 -15.23 -9.50
N PRO A 201 -11.75 -16.32 -8.86
CA PRO A 201 -12.36 -16.87 -7.67
C PRO A 201 -12.37 -15.90 -6.48
N TYR A 202 -11.36 -15.05 -6.37
CA TYR A 202 -11.18 -14.13 -5.24
C TYR A 202 -12.18 -12.96 -5.22
N TYR A 203 -12.77 -12.58 -6.35
CA TYR A 203 -13.82 -11.55 -6.38
C TYR A 203 -15.05 -11.91 -5.53
N ARG A 204 -15.17 -13.17 -5.08
CA ARG A 204 -16.26 -13.62 -4.17
C ARG A 204 -16.00 -13.27 -2.71
N ASP A 205 -14.74 -13.04 -2.30
CA ASP A 205 -14.46 -12.59 -0.93
C ASP A 205 -14.98 -11.14 -0.77
N PRO A 206 -15.81 -10.86 0.26
CA PRO A 206 -16.37 -9.53 0.48
C PRO A 206 -15.30 -8.48 0.81
N ARG A 207 -14.11 -8.88 1.25
CA ARG A 207 -12.99 -7.97 1.51
C ARG A 207 -12.23 -7.58 0.24
N VAL A 208 -12.42 -8.29 -0.86
CA VAL A 208 -11.84 -7.94 -2.16
C VAL A 208 -12.68 -6.84 -2.78
N LEU A 209 -12.09 -5.65 -2.97
CA LEU A 209 -12.78 -4.46 -3.46
C LEU A 209 -12.61 -4.25 -4.97
N GLY A 210 -11.52 -4.72 -5.55
CA GLY A 210 -11.25 -4.49 -6.96
C GLY A 210 -9.98 -5.15 -7.48
N LEU A 211 -9.53 -4.63 -8.62
CA LEU A 211 -8.23 -4.89 -9.23
C LEU A 211 -7.27 -3.77 -8.82
N ALA A 212 -6.11 -4.14 -8.32
CA ALA A 212 -5.09 -3.24 -7.81
C ALA A 212 -4.44 -2.41 -8.92
N GLU A 213 -3.53 -1.58 -8.54
CA GLU A 213 -2.80 -0.65 -9.40
C GLU A 213 -2.42 -1.26 -10.77
N LEU A 214 -2.98 -0.69 -11.82
CA LEU A 214 -2.77 -1.17 -13.19
C LEU A 214 -1.48 -0.57 -13.76
N MET A 215 -0.33 -1.12 -13.35
CA MET A 215 1.01 -0.61 -13.73
C MET A 215 1.29 -0.69 -15.23
N ASN A 216 0.77 -1.70 -15.93
CA ASN A 216 0.99 -1.86 -17.37
C ASN A 216 0.06 -0.94 -18.18
N SER A 217 0.26 0.38 -18.07
CA SER A 217 -0.47 1.37 -18.87
C SER A 217 -0.21 1.21 -20.36
N TYR A 218 1.01 0.84 -20.76
CA TYR A 218 1.40 0.61 -22.15
C TYR A 218 0.58 -0.52 -22.80
N GLY A 219 0.48 -1.67 -22.12
CA GLY A 219 -0.35 -2.79 -22.59
C GLY A 219 -1.85 -2.46 -22.57
N THR A 220 -2.30 -1.71 -21.58
CA THR A 220 -3.71 -1.30 -21.47
C THR A 220 -4.15 -0.46 -22.67
N VAL A 221 -3.39 0.59 -23.03
CA VAL A 221 -3.74 1.46 -24.16
C VAL A 221 -3.56 0.79 -25.53
N ARG A 222 -2.87 -0.34 -25.58
CA ARG A 222 -2.69 -1.16 -26.78
C ARG A 222 -3.56 -2.41 -26.81
N CYS A 223 -4.48 -2.51 -25.86
CA CYS A 223 -5.45 -3.59 -25.79
C CYS A 223 -4.82 -4.98 -25.64
N ASP A 224 -3.82 -5.12 -24.75
CA ASP A 224 -3.27 -6.42 -24.39
C ASP A 224 -4.38 -7.38 -23.94
N PRO A 225 -4.50 -8.59 -24.55
CA PRO A 225 -5.61 -9.49 -24.28
C PRO A 225 -5.69 -9.96 -22.82
N GLY A 226 -4.54 -10.16 -22.15
CA GLY A 226 -4.48 -10.60 -20.75
C GLY A 226 -4.98 -9.51 -19.81
N ILE A 227 -4.58 -8.27 -20.05
CA ILE A 227 -5.03 -7.11 -19.29
C ILE A 227 -6.53 -6.89 -19.51
N LEU A 228 -6.99 -6.90 -20.77
CA LEU A 228 -8.42 -6.71 -21.07
C LEU A 228 -9.30 -7.77 -20.41
N GLN A 229 -8.83 -9.02 -20.30
CA GLN A 229 -9.57 -10.07 -19.62
C GLN A 229 -9.68 -9.80 -18.10
N LYS A 230 -8.59 -9.36 -17.43
CA LYS A 230 -8.62 -8.96 -16.02
C LYS A 230 -9.59 -7.81 -15.76
N LEU A 231 -9.58 -6.79 -16.64
CA LEU A 231 -10.49 -5.66 -16.56
C LEU A 231 -11.95 -6.07 -16.76
N ALA A 232 -12.23 -6.94 -17.74
CA ALA A 232 -13.57 -7.46 -18.01
C ALA A 232 -14.11 -8.28 -16.83
N ASP A 233 -13.30 -9.14 -16.22
CA ASP A 233 -13.67 -9.93 -15.05
C ASP A 233 -13.95 -9.07 -13.83
N CYS A 234 -13.10 -8.06 -13.58
CA CYS A 234 -13.31 -7.07 -12.52
C CYS A 234 -14.64 -6.32 -12.71
N ALA A 235 -14.90 -5.83 -13.91
CA ALA A 235 -16.15 -5.16 -14.25
C ALA A 235 -17.37 -6.08 -14.12
N ALA A 236 -17.27 -7.35 -14.55
CA ALA A 236 -18.34 -8.35 -14.40
C ALA A 236 -18.63 -8.67 -12.92
N ALA A 237 -17.62 -8.58 -12.05
CA ALA A 237 -17.77 -8.70 -10.60
C ALA A 237 -18.36 -7.44 -9.95
N GLY A 238 -18.55 -6.36 -10.69
CA GLY A 238 -19.02 -5.06 -10.19
C GLY A 238 -18.01 -4.38 -9.26
N LYS A 239 -16.72 -4.62 -9.47
CA LYS A 239 -15.59 -4.12 -8.68
C LYS A 239 -14.87 -3.00 -9.43
N MET A 240 -14.01 -2.28 -8.72
CA MET A 240 -13.27 -1.13 -9.25
C MET A 240 -11.84 -1.50 -9.66
N VAL A 241 -11.18 -0.59 -10.38
CA VAL A 241 -9.79 -0.74 -10.81
C VAL A 241 -9.00 0.47 -10.36
N ASP A 242 -7.94 0.25 -9.59
CA ASP A 242 -6.97 1.27 -9.23
C ASP A 242 -5.89 1.45 -10.31
N GLY A 243 -5.31 2.62 -10.36
CA GLY A 243 -4.33 2.99 -11.36
C GLY A 243 -2.95 3.29 -10.81
N HIS A 244 -1.97 3.11 -11.69
CA HIS A 244 -0.57 3.46 -11.55
C HIS A 244 -0.08 3.93 -12.92
N ALA A 245 -0.04 5.22 -13.15
CA ALA A 245 0.21 5.74 -14.48
C ALA A 245 1.05 7.05 -14.43
N PRO A 246 2.33 6.97 -13.96
CA PRO A 246 3.18 8.14 -13.90
C PRO A 246 3.34 8.77 -15.28
N LEU A 247 3.21 10.10 -15.34
CA LEU A 247 3.38 10.92 -16.54
C LEU A 247 2.44 10.60 -17.72
N LEU A 248 1.46 9.74 -17.54
CA LEU A 248 0.49 9.43 -18.60
C LEU A 248 -0.46 10.61 -18.81
N THR A 249 -0.55 11.10 -20.05
CA THR A 249 -1.30 12.31 -20.41
C THR A 249 -2.07 12.16 -21.72
N GLY A 250 -2.91 13.12 -22.05
CA GLY A 250 -3.55 13.26 -23.36
C GLY A 250 -4.46 12.09 -23.75
N LYS A 251 -4.29 11.57 -24.96
CA LYS A 251 -5.15 10.50 -25.49
C LYS A 251 -4.91 9.16 -24.82
N ASP A 252 -3.67 8.85 -24.44
CA ASP A 252 -3.33 7.62 -23.75
C ASP A 252 -3.92 7.60 -22.34
N LEU A 253 -3.91 8.75 -21.64
CA LEU A 253 -4.63 8.90 -20.36
C LEU A 253 -6.15 8.69 -20.55
N ASN A 254 -6.75 9.25 -21.60
CA ASN A 254 -8.18 9.05 -21.87
C ASN A 254 -8.48 7.57 -22.16
N ALA A 255 -7.62 6.85 -22.89
CA ALA A 255 -7.77 5.42 -23.16
C ALA A 255 -7.66 4.58 -21.88
N TYR A 256 -6.69 4.91 -21.02
CA TYR A 256 -6.48 4.26 -19.73
C TYR A 256 -7.70 4.43 -18.79
N ILE A 257 -8.25 5.65 -18.70
CA ILE A 257 -9.46 5.93 -17.93
C ILE A 257 -10.68 5.23 -18.56
N ALA A 258 -10.80 5.24 -19.89
CA ALA A 258 -11.90 4.56 -20.60
C ALA A 258 -11.88 3.04 -20.41
N ALA A 259 -10.71 2.44 -20.10
CA ALA A 259 -10.58 1.05 -19.70
C ALA A 259 -11.15 0.74 -18.30
N GLY A 260 -11.59 1.75 -17.55
CA GLY A 260 -12.23 1.61 -16.24
C GLY A 260 -11.36 1.96 -15.05
N VAL A 261 -10.16 2.52 -15.27
CA VAL A 261 -9.22 2.87 -14.18
C VAL A 261 -9.66 4.14 -13.48
N CYS A 262 -9.90 4.06 -12.16
CA CYS A 262 -10.61 5.08 -11.39
C CYS A 262 -9.70 6.03 -10.59
N SER A 263 -8.43 5.67 -10.38
CA SER A 263 -7.49 6.42 -9.52
C SER A 263 -6.08 6.51 -10.13
N ASP A 264 -5.23 7.30 -9.48
CA ASP A 264 -3.78 7.27 -9.65
C ASP A 264 -3.08 7.79 -8.39
N HIS A 265 -1.96 7.16 -8.02
CA HIS A 265 -1.13 7.57 -6.87
C HIS A 265 0.26 8.07 -7.29
N GLU A 266 0.60 7.97 -8.58
CA GLU A 266 1.94 8.29 -9.10
C GLU A 266 2.16 9.76 -9.49
N CYS A 267 1.14 10.61 -9.36
CA CYS A 267 1.26 12.02 -9.72
C CYS A 267 2.39 12.71 -8.94
N SER A 268 3.43 13.16 -9.63
CA SER A 268 4.55 13.90 -9.06
C SER A 268 4.41 15.42 -9.15
N THR A 269 3.48 15.91 -9.97
CA THR A 269 3.24 17.34 -10.18
C THR A 269 1.75 17.69 -10.08
N LEU A 270 1.47 18.94 -9.67
CA LEU A 270 0.11 19.47 -9.65
C LEU A 270 -0.55 19.46 -11.04
N ALA A 271 0.21 19.73 -12.10
CA ALA A 271 -0.32 19.77 -13.46
C ALA A 271 -0.84 18.41 -13.91
N GLU A 272 -0.08 17.36 -13.64
CA GLU A 272 -0.46 15.96 -13.91
C GLU A 272 -1.70 15.57 -13.11
N ALA A 273 -1.72 15.80 -11.80
CA ALA A 273 -2.86 15.48 -10.95
C ALA A 273 -4.13 16.22 -11.39
N MET A 274 -4.02 17.49 -11.74
CA MET A 274 -5.14 18.29 -12.27
C MET A 274 -5.66 17.77 -13.61
N GLU A 275 -4.80 17.24 -14.47
CA GLU A 275 -5.25 16.64 -15.73
C GLU A 275 -6.09 15.39 -15.45
N LYS A 276 -5.65 14.51 -14.56
CA LYS A 276 -6.36 13.28 -14.15
C LYS A 276 -7.68 13.58 -13.43
N LEU A 277 -7.68 14.53 -12.47
CA LEU A 277 -8.89 14.99 -11.77
C LEU A 277 -9.96 15.52 -12.74
N ARG A 278 -9.57 16.35 -13.72
CA ARG A 278 -10.50 16.89 -14.73
C ARG A 278 -11.16 15.79 -15.58
N ARG A 279 -10.56 14.62 -15.66
CA ARG A 279 -11.09 13.45 -16.37
C ARG A 279 -11.81 12.46 -15.46
N GLY A 280 -11.95 12.82 -14.17
CA GLY A 280 -12.76 12.06 -13.21
C GLY A 280 -12.01 11.02 -12.38
N GLN A 281 -10.69 10.89 -12.51
CA GLN A 281 -9.91 10.03 -11.61
C GLN A 281 -9.86 10.61 -10.19
N TYR A 282 -9.69 9.74 -9.22
CA TYR A 282 -9.27 10.09 -7.87
C TYR A 282 -7.74 10.17 -7.80
N ILE A 283 -7.24 11.07 -6.98
CA ILE A 283 -5.81 11.18 -6.69
C ILE A 283 -5.54 10.67 -5.28
N MET A 284 -4.68 9.67 -5.19
CA MET A 284 -4.17 9.15 -3.93
C MET A 284 -2.83 9.83 -3.65
N VAL A 285 -2.77 10.60 -2.57
CA VAL A 285 -1.61 11.40 -2.22
C VAL A 285 -0.75 10.60 -1.25
N ARG A 286 0.44 10.24 -1.71
CA ARG A 286 1.37 9.36 -0.96
C ARG A 286 2.23 10.12 0.02
N GLU A 287 2.43 9.51 1.19
CA GLU A 287 3.44 9.93 2.17
C GLU A 287 4.03 8.68 2.84
N GLY A 288 4.71 7.88 2.04
CA GLY A 288 5.39 6.65 2.43
C GLY A 288 6.82 6.86 2.93
N THR A 289 7.64 5.81 2.89
CA THR A 289 9.07 5.89 3.21
C THR A 289 9.87 6.49 2.06
N ALA A 290 9.71 5.96 0.85
CA ALA A 290 10.44 6.38 -0.34
C ALA A 290 9.63 7.37 -1.18
N ALA A 291 8.39 7.05 -1.50
CA ALA A 291 7.55 7.85 -2.37
C ALA A 291 6.74 8.88 -1.57
N LYS A 292 6.97 10.16 -1.88
CA LYS A 292 6.34 11.31 -1.19
C LYS A 292 5.98 12.37 -2.21
N ASN A 293 4.68 12.58 -2.40
CA ASN A 293 4.20 13.59 -3.33
C ASN A 293 3.27 14.63 -2.69
N MET A 294 3.05 14.56 -1.36
CA MET A 294 2.14 15.46 -0.66
C MET A 294 2.51 16.93 -0.88
N ASP A 295 3.77 17.30 -0.75
CA ASP A 295 4.21 18.71 -0.84
C ASP A 295 3.89 19.31 -2.22
N ALA A 296 4.05 18.54 -3.30
CA ALA A 296 3.71 18.95 -4.66
C ALA A 296 2.18 19.07 -4.88
N LEU A 297 1.39 18.29 -4.14
CA LEU A 297 -0.06 18.17 -4.33
C LEU A 297 -0.88 18.93 -3.27
N LEU A 298 -0.27 19.62 -2.32
CA LEU A 298 -0.96 20.44 -1.31
C LEU A 298 -2.04 21.39 -1.87
N PRO A 299 -1.88 22.02 -3.07
CA PRO A 299 -2.94 22.86 -3.63
C PRO A 299 -4.27 22.14 -3.90
N LEU A 300 -4.30 20.79 -3.89
CA LEU A 300 -5.52 19.99 -4.04
C LEU A 300 -6.28 19.79 -2.71
N PHE A 301 -5.68 20.12 -1.56
CA PHE A 301 -6.26 19.88 -0.22
C PHE A 301 -7.25 20.96 0.16
N ARG A 302 -8.12 21.31 -0.75
CA ARG A 302 -9.20 22.28 -0.60
C ARG A 302 -10.37 21.94 -1.51
N GLU A 303 -11.55 22.43 -1.18
CA GLU A 303 -12.72 22.31 -2.05
C GLU A 303 -12.50 22.99 -3.41
N PRO A 304 -13.01 22.44 -4.51
CA PRO A 304 -13.75 21.16 -4.61
C PRO A 304 -12.84 19.93 -4.80
N TYR A 305 -11.51 20.10 -4.85
CA TYR A 305 -10.57 19.04 -5.25
C TYR A 305 -10.45 17.93 -4.19
N CYS A 306 -10.48 18.30 -2.90
CA CYS A 306 -10.33 17.35 -1.80
C CYS A 306 -11.38 16.24 -1.78
N ASP A 307 -12.54 16.45 -2.40
CA ASP A 307 -13.59 15.42 -2.50
C ASP A 307 -13.22 14.26 -3.45
N ARG A 308 -12.15 14.41 -4.21
CA ARG A 308 -11.57 13.37 -5.07
C ARG A 308 -10.09 13.11 -4.79
N CYS A 309 -9.60 13.53 -3.62
CA CYS A 309 -8.24 13.28 -3.19
C CYS A 309 -8.27 12.55 -1.85
N MET A 310 -7.43 11.54 -1.67
CA MET A 310 -7.28 10.84 -0.40
C MET A 310 -5.81 10.72 -0.03
N LEU A 311 -5.52 10.69 1.27
CA LEU A 311 -4.20 10.42 1.80
C LEU A 311 -3.97 8.91 1.87
N VAL A 312 -2.80 8.47 1.46
CA VAL A 312 -2.38 7.06 1.49
C VAL A 312 -0.91 6.95 1.91
N THR A 313 -0.44 5.75 2.20
CA THR A 313 0.96 5.55 2.58
C THR A 313 1.81 4.93 1.48
N ASP A 314 1.28 4.00 0.72
CA ASP A 314 2.06 3.18 -0.22
C ASP A 314 3.10 2.33 0.55
N ASP A 315 4.37 2.31 0.16
CA ASP A 315 5.46 1.61 0.85
C ASP A 315 5.87 2.31 2.15
N LYS A 316 5.72 1.64 3.29
CA LYS A 316 6.08 2.22 4.59
C LYS A 316 6.85 1.24 5.48
N HIS A 317 8.07 1.61 5.84
CA HIS A 317 8.98 0.81 6.67
C HIS A 317 8.56 0.78 8.15
N PRO A 318 8.94 -0.28 8.90
CA PRO A 318 8.53 -0.44 10.30
C PRO A 318 8.98 0.73 11.19
N GLY A 319 10.15 1.29 10.93
CA GLY A 319 10.66 2.42 11.70
C GLY A 319 9.86 3.70 11.55
N ASP A 320 9.31 3.95 10.37
CA ASP A 320 8.44 5.10 10.13
C ASP A 320 7.08 4.91 10.81
N LEU A 321 6.56 3.67 10.80
CA LEU A 321 5.33 3.32 11.52
C LEU A 321 5.48 3.54 13.02
N LEU A 322 6.59 3.07 13.61
CA LEU A 322 6.80 3.13 15.07
C LEU A 322 7.13 4.53 15.57
N ARG A 323 7.89 5.33 14.82
CA ARG A 323 8.35 6.66 15.26
C ARG A 323 7.50 7.80 14.74
N GLY A 324 7.08 7.72 13.50
CA GLY A 324 6.31 8.76 12.82
C GLY A 324 4.81 8.59 13.00
N GLY A 325 4.36 7.36 13.01
CA GLY A 325 2.96 6.97 12.93
C GLY A 325 2.57 6.56 11.50
N HIS A 326 1.29 6.33 11.32
CA HIS A 326 0.70 5.88 10.06
C HIS A 326 -0.16 6.99 9.42
N MET A 327 -1.47 6.84 9.38
CA MET A 327 -2.35 7.89 8.81
C MET A 327 -2.37 9.16 9.65
N ASP A 328 -2.17 9.08 10.96
CA ASP A 328 -2.02 10.24 11.85
C ASP A 328 -0.81 11.11 11.46
N TYR A 329 0.28 10.50 11.00
CA TYR A 329 1.43 11.22 10.48
C TYR A 329 1.08 12.01 9.22
N ASN A 330 0.37 11.39 8.26
CA ASN A 330 -0.03 12.04 7.02
C ASN A 330 -0.98 13.21 7.29
N ILE A 331 -1.97 13.02 8.19
CA ILE A 331 -2.89 14.07 8.62
C ILE A 331 -2.11 15.21 9.29
N ARG A 332 -1.24 14.90 10.25
CA ARG A 332 -0.41 15.89 10.97
C ARG A 332 0.49 16.67 10.03
N LYS A 333 1.12 16.02 9.03
CA LYS A 333 1.93 16.68 8.01
C LYS A 333 1.10 17.65 7.18
N ALA A 334 -0.10 17.24 6.74
CA ALA A 334 -1.00 18.11 5.98
C ALA A 334 -1.41 19.35 6.80
N ILE A 335 -1.79 19.18 8.06
CA ILE A 335 -2.16 20.28 8.97
C ILE A 335 -0.99 21.24 9.16
N ARG A 336 0.21 20.74 9.43
CA ARG A 336 1.43 21.58 9.57
C ARG A 336 1.78 22.33 8.29
N SER A 337 1.34 21.83 7.14
CA SER A 337 1.47 22.52 5.85
C SER A 337 0.36 23.55 5.58
N GLY A 338 -0.51 23.81 6.56
CA GLY A 338 -1.58 24.82 6.49
C GLY A 338 -2.93 24.31 5.97
N VAL A 339 -3.11 23.00 5.86
CA VAL A 339 -4.40 22.40 5.48
C VAL A 339 -5.36 22.44 6.67
N ASP A 340 -6.64 22.72 6.40
CA ASP A 340 -7.70 22.62 7.42
C ASP A 340 -7.73 21.19 8.02
N PRO A 341 -7.69 21.04 9.36
CA PRO A 341 -7.67 19.73 10.00
C PRO A 341 -8.86 18.83 9.61
N VAL A 342 -10.05 19.40 9.45
CA VAL A 342 -11.23 18.61 9.08
C VAL A 342 -11.10 18.09 7.65
N ILE A 343 -10.53 18.88 6.74
CA ILE A 343 -10.24 18.47 5.36
C ILE A 343 -9.22 17.31 5.36
N ALA A 344 -8.13 17.43 6.12
CA ALA A 344 -7.12 16.36 6.20
C ALA A 344 -7.71 15.04 6.76
N ILE A 345 -8.55 15.12 7.80
CA ILE A 345 -9.27 13.98 8.38
C ILE A 345 -10.26 13.39 7.36
N LYS A 346 -11.03 14.24 6.66
CA LYS A 346 -11.97 13.82 5.60
C LYS A 346 -11.26 13.04 4.49
N MET A 347 -10.09 13.51 4.06
CA MET A 347 -9.25 12.84 3.03
C MET A 347 -8.67 11.50 3.50
N SER A 348 -8.62 11.26 4.82
CA SER A 348 -8.13 10.01 5.43
C SER A 348 -9.24 9.13 5.99
N SER A 349 -10.51 9.43 5.74
CA SER A 349 -11.64 8.70 6.33
C SER A 349 -12.82 8.59 5.37
N LEU A 350 -13.59 9.67 5.19
CA LEU A 350 -14.81 9.68 4.38
C LEU A 350 -14.52 9.48 2.88
N ILE A 351 -13.45 10.10 2.36
CA ILE A 351 -13.15 10.02 0.93
C ILE A 351 -12.73 8.59 0.54
N PRO A 352 -11.75 7.93 1.20
CA PRO A 352 -11.46 6.53 0.90
C PRO A 352 -12.67 5.62 1.12
N ALA A 353 -13.49 5.83 2.18
CA ALA A 353 -14.70 5.03 2.39
C ALA A 353 -15.71 5.18 1.23
N ARG A 354 -15.88 6.38 0.68
CA ARG A 354 -16.75 6.62 -0.49
C ARG A 354 -16.17 6.00 -1.75
N TYR A 355 -14.89 6.18 -1.99
CA TYR A 355 -14.22 5.65 -3.16
C TYR A 355 -14.34 4.13 -3.23
N PHE A 356 -14.02 3.43 -2.16
CA PHE A 356 -14.07 1.96 -2.09
C PHE A 356 -15.47 1.39 -1.79
N GLY A 357 -16.49 2.23 -1.64
CA GLY A 357 -17.86 1.79 -1.34
C GLY A 357 -18.02 1.16 0.06
N LEU A 358 -17.21 1.54 1.03
CA LEU A 358 -17.24 1.08 2.41
C LEU A 358 -18.39 1.75 3.17
N ARG A 359 -19.61 1.25 2.96
CA ARG A 359 -20.84 1.87 3.47
C ARG A 359 -20.86 1.90 5.00
N GLY A 360 -21.17 3.08 5.56
CA GLY A 360 -21.26 3.28 7.00
C GLY A 360 -19.90 3.25 7.70
N GLN A 361 -18.83 3.64 7.03
CA GLN A 361 -17.51 3.86 7.59
C GLN A 361 -17.01 5.28 7.25
N GLY A 362 -16.01 5.77 7.99
CA GLY A 362 -15.30 7.02 7.71
C GLY A 362 -16.00 8.29 8.16
N ALA A 363 -17.02 8.21 9.03
CA ALA A 363 -17.66 9.39 9.63
C ALA A 363 -18.19 9.10 11.04
N VAL A 364 -18.34 10.14 11.86
CA VAL A 364 -19.01 10.08 13.16
C VAL A 364 -20.47 10.47 12.96
N ALA A 365 -21.33 9.49 12.73
CA ALA A 365 -22.75 9.73 12.45
C ALA A 365 -23.61 8.51 12.78
N PRO A 366 -24.91 8.68 13.10
CA PRO A 366 -25.81 7.58 13.34
C PRO A 366 -25.85 6.58 12.17
N GLY A 367 -25.78 5.29 12.48
CA GLY A 367 -25.72 4.19 11.50
C GLY A 367 -24.32 3.84 11.00
N TYR A 368 -23.32 4.65 11.31
CA TYR A 368 -21.91 4.37 10.96
C TYR A 368 -21.26 3.42 11.97
N ALA A 369 -20.21 2.74 11.53
CA ALA A 369 -19.38 1.92 12.42
C ALA A 369 -18.77 2.79 13.51
N ALA A 370 -18.76 2.29 14.74
CA ALA A 370 -18.13 2.96 15.87
C ALA A 370 -16.61 2.69 15.86
N ASP A 371 -15.97 3.05 14.73
CA ASP A 371 -14.53 3.13 14.53
C ASP A 371 -14.14 4.59 14.74
N LEU A 372 -13.55 4.90 15.90
CA LEU A 372 -13.41 6.27 16.39
C LEU A 372 -12.01 6.50 16.95
N VAL A 373 -11.51 7.69 16.76
CA VAL A 373 -10.18 8.12 17.24
C VAL A 373 -10.34 9.35 18.13
N VAL A 374 -9.85 9.25 19.35
CA VAL A 374 -9.76 10.38 20.28
C VAL A 374 -8.40 11.05 20.13
N VAL A 375 -8.41 12.35 19.83
CA VAL A 375 -7.22 13.16 19.62
C VAL A 375 -7.23 14.33 20.60
N SER A 376 -6.12 14.57 21.28
CA SER A 376 -6.05 15.64 22.31
C SER A 376 -6.12 17.04 21.71
N ASP A 377 -5.46 17.24 20.57
CA ASP A 377 -5.43 18.50 19.84
C ASP A 377 -5.28 18.26 18.32
N LEU A 378 -5.65 19.26 17.53
CA LEU A 378 -5.57 19.16 16.06
C LEU A 378 -4.25 19.68 15.48
N GLU A 379 -3.40 20.33 16.26
CA GLU A 379 -2.11 20.86 15.79
C GLU A 379 -1.01 19.80 15.86
N GLN A 380 -0.80 19.20 17.04
CA GLN A 380 0.15 18.10 17.23
C GLN A 380 -0.44 16.76 16.78
N PHE A 381 -1.75 16.67 16.76
CA PHE A 381 -2.54 15.52 16.33
C PHE A 381 -2.13 14.23 17.06
N THR A 382 -2.16 14.28 18.40
CA THR A 382 -1.79 13.16 19.26
C THR A 382 -2.99 12.24 19.47
N VAL A 383 -2.87 11.00 19.02
CA VAL A 383 -3.89 9.96 19.21
C VAL A 383 -3.79 9.41 20.63
N GLU A 384 -4.86 9.52 21.42
CA GLU A 384 -4.91 9.04 22.80
C GLU A 384 -5.63 7.69 22.92
N LYS A 385 -6.77 7.53 22.20
CA LYS A 385 -7.56 6.32 22.25
C LYS A 385 -8.12 5.99 20.88
N VAL A 386 -8.23 4.69 20.62
CA VAL A 386 -8.84 4.17 19.40
C VAL A 386 -9.94 3.19 19.78
N TYR A 387 -11.14 3.45 19.30
CA TYR A 387 -12.27 2.53 19.41
C TYR A 387 -12.45 1.84 18.06
N LYS A 388 -12.60 0.53 18.12
CA LYS A 388 -12.88 -0.31 16.96
C LYS A 388 -14.17 -1.10 17.19
N ASN A 389 -15.14 -0.94 16.29
CA ASN A 389 -16.46 -1.55 16.44
C ASN A 389 -17.10 -1.28 17.83
N GLY A 390 -16.95 -0.05 18.35
CA GLY A 390 -17.50 0.39 19.63
C GLY A 390 -16.72 -0.08 20.87
N ARG A 391 -15.60 -0.77 20.71
CA ARG A 391 -14.75 -1.23 21.81
C ARG A 391 -13.43 -0.49 21.83
N LEU A 392 -12.96 -0.13 23.02
CA LEU A 392 -11.63 0.45 23.17
C LEU A 392 -10.57 -0.59 22.76
N ALA A 393 -9.88 -0.34 21.66
CA ALA A 393 -8.88 -1.25 21.07
C ALA A 393 -7.45 -0.85 21.39
N ALA A 394 -7.17 0.47 21.44
CA ALA A 394 -5.85 0.98 21.79
C ALA A 394 -5.95 2.23 22.66
N ALA A 395 -4.96 2.42 23.53
CA ALA A 395 -4.78 3.61 24.34
C ALA A 395 -3.28 3.85 24.59
N ASP A 396 -2.89 5.11 24.75
CA ASP A 396 -1.51 5.51 25.09
C ASP A 396 -0.46 4.87 24.14
N GLY A 397 -0.77 4.83 22.83
CA GLY A 397 0.11 4.30 21.81
C GLY A 397 0.25 2.78 21.78
N LYS A 398 -0.62 2.02 22.46
CA LYS A 398 -0.54 0.56 22.55
C LYS A 398 -1.90 -0.10 22.35
N MET A 399 -1.91 -1.25 21.68
CA MET A 399 -3.08 -2.12 21.66
C MET A 399 -3.35 -2.75 23.03
N LEU A 400 -4.64 -2.81 23.40
CA LEU A 400 -5.06 -3.45 24.66
C LEU A 400 -5.13 -4.98 24.53
N THR A 401 -5.51 -5.48 23.36
CA THR A 401 -5.63 -6.91 23.10
C THR A 401 -5.03 -7.22 21.74
N PRO A 402 -3.69 -7.29 21.65
CA PRO A 402 -3.02 -7.55 20.38
C PRO A 402 -3.26 -8.99 19.92
N ALA A 403 -3.39 -9.18 18.61
CA ALA A 403 -3.43 -10.50 18.00
C ALA A 403 -2.08 -11.23 18.18
N ALA A 404 -2.11 -12.57 18.21
CA ALA A 404 -0.90 -13.36 18.32
C ALA A 404 -0.08 -13.28 17.02
N LEU A 405 1.25 -13.20 17.17
CA LEU A 405 2.20 -13.17 16.04
C LEU A 405 2.52 -14.60 15.53
N THR A 406 1.50 -15.41 15.30
CA THR A 406 1.69 -16.82 14.91
C THR A 406 1.25 -17.05 13.47
N VAL A 407 2.10 -17.74 12.72
CA VAL A 407 1.81 -18.24 11.37
C VAL A 407 2.07 -19.76 11.39
N ASP A 408 1.11 -20.55 10.89
CA ASP A 408 1.33 -21.99 10.71
C ASP A 408 2.03 -22.26 9.36
N PRO A 409 3.33 -22.61 9.35
CA PRO A 409 4.10 -22.79 8.13
C PRO A 409 3.54 -23.92 7.23
N ALA A 410 2.92 -24.93 7.83
CA ALA A 410 2.43 -26.10 7.08
C ALA A 410 1.26 -25.78 6.15
N ARG A 411 0.55 -24.68 6.42
CA ARG A 411 -0.60 -24.25 5.63
C ARG A 411 -0.23 -23.50 4.36
N PHE A 412 0.98 -22.90 4.32
CA PHE A 412 1.43 -22.04 3.24
C PHE A 412 2.86 -22.42 2.78
N PRO A 413 3.07 -23.63 2.25
CA PRO A 413 4.43 -24.10 1.92
C PRO A 413 5.13 -23.21 0.89
N ARG A 414 4.41 -22.68 -0.13
CA ARG A 414 5.02 -21.79 -1.14
C ARG A 414 5.44 -20.44 -0.57
N VAL A 415 4.78 -19.99 0.50
CA VAL A 415 5.14 -18.75 1.20
C VAL A 415 6.34 -18.96 2.10
N MET A 416 6.36 -20.09 2.84
CA MET A 416 7.39 -20.35 3.84
C MET A 416 8.67 -20.98 3.28
N ASP A 417 8.60 -21.66 2.13
CA ASP A 417 9.72 -22.29 1.43
C ASP A 417 9.92 -21.65 0.04
N SER A 418 9.85 -20.33 -0.03
CA SER A 418 9.91 -19.55 -1.28
C SER A 418 11.34 -19.37 -1.83
N PHE A 419 12.39 -19.74 -1.07
CA PHE A 419 13.79 -19.66 -1.51
C PHE A 419 14.23 -20.97 -2.17
N VAL A 420 13.99 -21.10 -3.47
CA VAL A 420 14.26 -22.30 -4.27
C VAL A 420 15.46 -22.06 -5.20
N MET A 421 16.65 -21.87 -4.61
CA MET A 421 17.91 -21.64 -5.33
C MET A 421 19.05 -22.48 -4.77
N ASP A 422 20.05 -22.74 -5.59
CA ASP A 422 21.26 -23.43 -5.17
C ASP A 422 22.19 -22.51 -4.37
N GLU A 423 23.24 -23.07 -3.79
CA GLU A 423 24.27 -22.31 -3.08
C GLU A 423 25.05 -21.46 -4.09
N VAL A 424 25.15 -20.16 -3.80
CA VAL A 424 25.90 -19.22 -4.62
C VAL A 424 27.40 -19.48 -4.46
N THR A 425 28.11 -19.50 -5.57
CA THR A 425 29.55 -19.71 -5.66
C THR A 425 30.26 -18.54 -6.35
N LEU A 426 31.58 -18.47 -6.31
CA LEU A 426 32.36 -17.45 -7.02
C LEU A 426 32.13 -17.51 -8.54
N ARG A 427 31.86 -18.71 -9.08
CA ARG A 427 31.60 -18.89 -10.52
C ARG A 427 30.35 -18.13 -10.98
N ASP A 428 29.33 -18.03 -10.15
CA ASP A 428 28.09 -17.34 -10.49
C ASP A 428 28.26 -15.81 -10.60
N LEU A 429 29.40 -15.31 -10.17
CA LEU A 429 29.79 -13.91 -10.28
C LEU A 429 30.83 -13.64 -11.38
N GLU A 430 31.26 -14.66 -12.13
CA GLU A 430 32.19 -14.48 -13.25
C GLU A 430 31.51 -13.73 -14.40
N LEU A 431 32.15 -12.67 -14.89
CA LEU A 431 31.69 -11.95 -16.08
C LEU A 431 32.11 -12.72 -17.32
N GLU A 432 31.18 -13.12 -18.15
CA GLU A 432 31.44 -13.87 -19.39
C GLU A 432 32.16 -13.04 -20.45
N ASP A 433 31.99 -11.72 -20.42
CA ASP A 433 32.51 -10.81 -21.44
C ASP A 433 33.73 -10.04 -20.95
N THR A 434 34.72 -9.93 -21.81
CA THR A 434 36.00 -9.27 -21.58
C THR A 434 36.14 -7.96 -22.39
N GLY A 435 35.03 -7.27 -22.63
CA GLY A 435 35.01 -6.01 -23.34
C GLY A 435 35.88 -4.92 -22.68
N SER A 436 36.16 -3.85 -23.38
CA SER A 436 36.98 -2.75 -22.87
C SER A 436 36.16 -1.66 -22.15
N ARG A 437 34.86 -1.75 -22.16
CA ARG A 437 33.93 -0.75 -21.61
C ARG A 437 32.89 -1.41 -20.74
N GLN A 438 32.49 -0.73 -19.69
CA GLN A 438 31.38 -1.18 -18.80
C GLN A 438 30.24 -0.17 -18.79
N ARG A 439 29.04 -0.70 -18.69
CA ARG A 439 27.79 0.05 -18.52
C ARG A 439 27.42 0.09 -17.05
N VAL A 440 27.33 1.29 -16.49
CA VAL A 440 27.04 1.53 -15.07
C VAL A 440 25.63 2.08 -14.93
N ILE A 441 24.82 1.46 -14.09
CA ILE A 441 23.52 1.96 -13.61
C ILE A 441 23.83 3.05 -12.58
N ARG A 442 23.75 4.33 -12.95
CA ARG A 442 24.08 5.44 -12.06
C ARG A 442 22.84 5.93 -11.32
N LEU A 443 22.90 5.90 -10.00
CA LEU A 443 21.87 6.48 -9.13
C LEU A 443 21.84 8.01 -9.25
N ILE A 444 20.64 8.57 -9.22
CA ILE A 444 20.39 10.00 -9.11
C ILE A 444 19.91 10.26 -7.67
N PRO A 445 20.58 11.15 -6.90
CA PRO A 445 20.17 11.42 -5.54
C PRO A 445 18.68 11.83 -5.45
N HIS A 446 17.94 11.24 -4.52
CA HIS A 446 16.53 11.49 -4.25
C HIS A 446 15.54 11.14 -5.38
N GLU A 447 15.98 10.39 -6.41
CA GLU A 447 15.13 9.95 -7.50
C GLU A 447 15.11 8.41 -7.62
N LEU A 448 14.00 7.87 -8.13
CA LEU A 448 13.92 6.45 -8.49
C LEU A 448 14.52 6.18 -9.87
N MET A 449 14.57 7.18 -10.75
CA MET A 449 15.21 7.08 -12.07
C MET A 449 16.72 6.90 -11.94
N THR A 450 17.31 6.26 -12.96
CA THR A 450 18.76 6.09 -13.06
C THR A 450 19.29 6.72 -14.35
N GLN A 451 20.61 6.81 -14.47
CA GLN A 451 21.30 7.23 -15.69
C GLN A 451 22.21 6.14 -16.20
N GLU A 452 22.38 6.06 -17.51
CA GLU A 452 23.41 5.25 -18.14
C GLU A 452 24.73 6.00 -18.13
N VAL A 453 25.77 5.39 -17.56
CA VAL A 453 27.16 5.90 -17.66
C VAL A 453 28.04 4.81 -18.26
N ILE A 454 28.74 5.13 -19.36
CA ILE A 454 29.69 4.21 -20.01
C ILE A 454 31.10 4.62 -19.62
N ARG A 455 31.88 3.66 -19.12
CA ARG A 455 33.27 3.87 -18.67
C ARG A 455 34.21 2.79 -19.21
N PRO A 456 35.53 3.01 -19.20
CA PRO A 456 36.49 1.93 -19.39
C PRO A 456 36.26 0.83 -18.33
N PHE A 457 36.33 -0.42 -18.75
CA PHE A 457 36.33 -1.54 -17.82
C PHE A 457 37.60 -1.53 -16.98
N CYS A 458 37.47 -1.66 -15.67
CA CYS A 458 38.58 -1.58 -14.72
C CYS A 458 38.71 -2.85 -13.88
N GLN A 459 39.94 -3.09 -13.38
CA GLN A 459 40.20 -4.13 -12.42
C GLN A 459 41.24 -3.62 -11.42
N HIS A 460 40.88 -3.55 -10.17
CA HIS A 460 41.74 -3.11 -9.07
C HIS A 460 42.09 -4.27 -8.13
N PRO A 461 43.27 -4.32 -7.54
CA PRO A 461 43.64 -5.33 -6.58
C PRO A 461 42.70 -5.36 -5.37
N GLY A 462 42.21 -6.55 -5.02
CA GLY A 462 41.34 -6.74 -3.85
C GLY A 462 39.86 -6.38 -4.05
N THR A 463 39.48 -5.94 -5.25
CA THR A 463 38.07 -5.71 -5.62
C THR A 463 37.59 -6.71 -6.67
N ALA A 464 36.27 -6.82 -6.82
CA ALA A 464 35.68 -7.54 -7.95
C ALA A 464 35.98 -6.82 -9.28
N ALA A 465 35.92 -7.57 -10.38
CA ALA A 465 36.11 -7.02 -11.71
C ALA A 465 35.03 -5.93 -12.01
N GLY A 466 35.46 -4.80 -12.57
CA GLY A 466 34.60 -3.65 -12.88
C GLY A 466 34.28 -2.72 -11.70
N VAL A 467 34.71 -3.05 -10.49
CA VAL A 467 34.53 -2.24 -9.28
C VAL A 467 35.56 -1.12 -9.20
N ASP A 468 35.09 0.10 -8.95
CA ASP A 468 35.91 1.29 -8.68
C ASP A 468 35.35 2.03 -7.47
N VAL A 469 35.91 1.74 -6.30
CA VAL A 469 35.45 2.32 -5.02
C VAL A 469 35.64 3.85 -5.00
N ALA A 470 36.70 4.38 -5.63
CA ALA A 470 36.97 5.81 -5.67
C ALA A 470 35.88 6.56 -6.49
N GLU A 471 35.36 5.93 -7.52
CA GLU A 471 34.24 6.44 -8.35
C GLU A 471 32.86 5.96 -7.86
N GLN A 472 32.81 5.33 -6.69
CA GLN A 472 31.59 4.76 -6.08
C GLN A 472 30.88 3.74 -6.97
N ILE A 473 31.64 2.91 -7.71
CA ILE A 473 31.08 1.85 -8.54
C ILE A 473 31.30 0.52 -7.84
N VAL A 474 30.20 -0.21 -7.61
CA VAL A 474 30.18 -1.56 -7.05
C VAL A 474 29.63 -2.54 -8.07
N LYS A 475 29.97 -3.82 -7.91
CA LYS A 475 29.37 -4.90 -8.68
C LYS A 475 27.96 -5.17 -8.17
N LEU A 476 27.06 -5.49 -9.08
CA LEU A 476 25.67 -5.80 -8.80
C LEU A 476 25.31 -7.15 -9.41
N ALA A 477 24.58 -7.97 -8.67
CA ALA A 477 24.09 -9.29 -9.11
C ALA A 477 22.63 -9.46 -8.71
N VAL A 478 21.82 -10.07 -9.58
CA VAL A 478 20.44 -10.50 -9.29
C VAL A 478 20.35 -12.00 -9.60
N PHE A 479 20.08 -12.80 -8.57
CA PHE A 479 19.98 -14.24 -8.65
C PHE A 479 18.51 -14.66 -8.68
N GLU A 480 18.13 -15.51 -9.63
CA GLU A 480 16.82 -16.15 -9.64
C GLU A 480 16.70 -17.07 -8.40
N ARG A 481 15.58 -16.93 -7.65
CA ARG A 481 15.36 -17.66 -6.41
C ARG A 481 14.04 -18.44 -6.31
N HIS A 482 13.27 -18.49 -7.38
CA HIS A 482 11.91 -19.05 -7.38
C HIS A 482 11.81 -20.44 -7.99
N HIS A 483 12.61 -20.71 -9.05
CA HIS A 483 12.46 -21.88 -9.93
C HIS A 483 13.74 -22.69 -10.09
N ARG A 484 14.84 -22.25 -9.46
CA ARG A 484 16.17 -22.87 -9.58
C ARG A 484 16.64 -22.93 -11.04
N THR A 485 16.41 -21.85 -11.81
CA THR A 485 16.86 -21.72 -13.18
C THR A 485 18.38 -21.58 -13.28
N GLY A 486 19.00 -21.08 -12.21
CA GLY A 486 20.43 -20.74 -12.19
C GLY A 486 20.75 -19.44 -12.93
N HIS A 487 19.76 -18.68 -13.38
CA HIS A 487 20.00 -17.38 -14.04
C HIS A 487 20.54 -16.36 -13.04
N VAL A 488 21.57 -15.65 -13.46
CA VAL A 488 22.21 -14.58 -12.69
C VAL A 488 22.49 -13.40 -13.62
N GLY A 489 21.80 -12.30 -13.36
CA GLY A 489 22.10 -11.03 -14.03
C GLY A 489 23.25 -10.31 -13.33
N LEU A 490 24.27 -9.90 -14.08
CA LEU A 490 25.43 -9.15 -13.58
C LEU A 490 25.48 -7.75 -14.16
N GLY A 491 25.90 -6.77 -13.34
CA GLY A 491 26.01 -5.38 -13.74
C GLY A 491 26.83 -4.56 -12.76
N PHE A 492 26.75 -3.22 -12.93
CA PHE A 492 27.48 -2.28 -12.08
C PHE A 492 26.55 -1.17 -11.61
N LEU A 493 26.64 -0.83 -10.32
CA LEU A 493 25.88 0.23 -9.68
C LEU A 493 26.82 1.37 -9.29
N GLY A 494 26.52 2.57 -9.76
CA GLY A 494 27.29 3.78 -9.43
C GLY A 494 26.52 4.70 -8.48
N GLY A 495 27.24 5.30 -7.52
CA GLY A 495 26.67 6.24 -6.55
C GLY A 495 26.06 5.59 -5.31
N TYR A 496 26.26 4.29 -5.10
CA TYR A 496 25.78 3.60 -3.91
C TYR A 496 26.62 3.89 -2.65
N GLY A 497 27.91 4.21 -2.83
CA GLY A 497 28.79 4.68 -1.76
C GLY A 497 29.44 3.60 -0.91
N LEU A 498 29.17 2.31 -1.13
CA LEU A 498 29.78 1.21 -0.37
C LEU A 498 31.29 1.13 -0.67
N ILE A 499 32.12 1.25 0.36
CA ILE A 499 33.59 1.23 0.24
C ILE A 499 34.21 -0.12 0.57
N CYS A 500 33.50 -1.01 1.27
CA CYS A 500 33.94 -2.37 1.56
C CYS A 500 32.76 -3.30 1.83
N GLY A 501 32.94 -4.60 1.50
CA GLY A 501 31.94 -5.63 1.79
C GLY A 501 30.86 -5.77 0.72
N ALA A 502 29.75 -6.41 1.11
CA ALA A 502 28.60 -6.66 0.25
C ALA A 502 27.27 -6.60 1.02
N VAL A 503 26.23 -6.10 0.36
CA VAL A 503 24.85 -6.00 0.82
C VAL A 503 23.99 -6.94 -0.01
N ALA A 504 23.15 -7.75 0.66
CA ALA A 504 22.19 -8.62 -0.01
C ALA A 504 20.77 -8.35 0.49
N SER A 505 19.80 -8.42 -0.41
CA SER A 505 18.37 -8.24 -0.13
C SER A 505 17.52 -9.20 -0.96
N SER A 506 16.51 -9.82 -0.34
CA SER A 506 15.44 -10.52 -1.05
C SER A 506 14.23 -9.63 -1.33
N ILE A 507 14.27 -8.36 -0.91
CA ILE A 507 13.31 -7.34 -1.30
C ILE A 507 13.89 -6.65 -2.53
N ALA A 508 13.30 -6.93 -3.70
CA ALA A 508 13.75 -6.45 -5.01
C ALA A 508 12.54 -6.38 -5.94
N HIS A 509 11.94 -5.21 -6.02
CA HIS A 509 10.64 -4.99 -6.70
C HIS A 509 10.66 -5.38 -8.18
N ASP A 510 9.59 -5.97 -8.72
CA ASP A 510 8.44 -6.57 -8.01
C ASP A 510 8.63 -8.09 -7.91
N SER A 511 9.59 -8.66 -8.66
CA SER A 511 9.82 -10.12 -8.75
C SER A 511 10.48 -10.69 -7.49
N HIS A 512 11.10 -9.86 -6.67
CA HIS A 512 11.77 -10.23 -5.42
C HIS A 512 12.81 -11.34 -5.55
N ASN A 513 13.59 -11.27 -6.63
CA ASN A 513 14.80 -12.04 -6.78
C ASN A 513 15.88 -11.60 -5.77
N LEU A 514 16.91 -12.39 -5.54
CA LEU A 514 17.96 -12.03 -4.60
C LEU A 514 18.94 -11.04 -5.24
N ILE A 515 18.93 -9.78 -4.80
CA ILE A 515 19.85 -8.75 -5.25
C ILE A 515 21.04 -8.61 -4.30
N VAL A 516 22.24 -8.48 -4.86
CA VAL A 516 23.49 -8.32 -4.10
C VAL A 516 24.36 -7.23 -4.75
N ALA A 517 24.78 -6.27 -3.92
CA ALA A 517 25.75 -5.25 -4.33
C ALA A 517 27.03 -5.38 -3.49
N GLY A 518 28.20 -5.35 -4.10
CA GLY A 518 29.42 -5.53 -3.34
C GLY A 518 30.70 -5.04 -4.02
N THR A 519 31.74 -4.90 -3.19
CA THR A 519 33.08 -4.46 -3.62
C THR A 519 33.99 -5.63 -3.97
N ASN A 520 33.69 -6.85 -3.50
CA ASN A 520 34.43 -8.07 -3.80
C ASN A 520 33.52 -9.29 -3.86
N ASP A 521 33.86 -10.25 -4.69
CA ASP A 521 33.03 -11.43 -4.96
C ASP A 521 32.90 -12.36 -3.73
N ALA A 522 33.92 -12.47 -2.88
CA ALA A 522 33.87 -13.35 -1.71
C ALA A 522 32.81 -12.89 -0.68
N ASP A 523 32.75 -11.58 -0.39
CA ASP A 523 31.73 -11.02 0.50
C ASP A 523 30.35 -11.06 -0.16
N MET A 524 30.24 -10.92 -1.50
CA MET A 524 28.96 -11.07 -2.24
C MET A 524 28.41 -12.48 -2.12
N VAL A 525 29.25 -13.52 -2.31
CA VAL A 525 28.86 -14.93 -2.12
C VAL A 525 28.39 -15.18 -0.70
N LEU A 526 29.12 -14.70 0.31
CA LEU A 526 28.74 -14.89 1.71
C LEU A 526 27.43 -14.16 2.05
N ALA A 527 27.22 -12.94 1.54
CA ALA A 527 26.00 -12.20 1.75
C ALA A 527 24.79 -12.88 1.11
N ALA A 528 24.90 -13.33 -0.15
CA ALA A 528 23.88 -14.10 -0.84
C ALA A 528 23.48 -15.36 -0.09
N ASN A 529 24.46 -16.16 0.33
CA ASN A 529 24.22 -17.41 1.06
C ASN A 529 23.68 -17.18 2.48
N THR A 530 24.00 -16.06 3.11
CA THR A 530 23.39 -15.66 4.40
C THR A 530 21.89 -15.45 4.24
N VAL A 531 21.45 -14.65 3.24
CA VAL A 531 20.03 -14.43 2.96
C VAL A 531 19.34 -15.73 2.54
N ARG A 532 19.97 -16.55 1.69
CA ARG A 532 19.45 -17.87 1.30
C ARG A 532 19.19 -18.78 2.51
N LYS A 533 20.15 -18.87 3.43
CA LYS A 533 20.05 -19.68 4.66
C LYS A 533 18.91 -19.22 5.56
N ASN A 534 18.65 -17.91 5.61
CA ASN A 534 17.57 -17.29 6.38
C ASN A 534 16.20 -17.40 5.66
N ARG A 535 16.13 -18.02 4.47
CA ARG A 535 14.95 -18.09 3.60
C ARG A 535 14.42 -16.71 3.22
N GLY A 536 15.32 -15.74 3.11
CA GLY A 536 15.04 -14.34 2.78
C GLY A 536 15.48 -13.37 3.85
N GLY A 537 15.51 -12.12 3.47
CA GLY A 537 15.88 -11.03 4.36
C GLY A 537 16.97 -10.12 3.80
N LEU A 538 17.64 -9.46 4.71
CA LEU A 538 18.69 -8.50 4.46
C LEU A 538 19.98 -8.97 5.14
N ALA A 539 21.13 -8.75 4.49
CA ALA A 539 22.44 -9.05 5.09
C ALA A 539 23.48 -8.00 4.68
N PHE A 540 24.38 -7.71 5.60
CA PHE A 540 25.62 -6.99 5.34
C PHE A 540 26.82 -7.83 5.77
N VAL A 541 27.76 -8.02 4.86
CA VAL A 541 28.99 -8.79 5.04
C VAL A 541 30.18 -7.89 4.76
N ALA A 542 31.20 -7.96 5.56
CA ALA A 542 32.48 -7.27 5.31
C ALA A 542 33.65 -8.08 5.84
N ASN A 543 34.73 -8.16 5.04
CA ASN A 543 35.96 -8.89 5.39
C ASN A 543 35.72 -10.36 5.77
N GLY A 544 34.86 -11.04 5.02
CA GLY A 544 34.53 -12.46 5.22
C GLY A 544 33.69 -12.74 6.46
N LYS A 545 33.03 -11.75 7.04
CA LYS A 545 32.17 -11.89 8.23
C LYS A 545 30.81 -11.25 8.03
N VAL A 546 29.78 -11.92 8.48
CA VAL A 546 28.44 -11.33 8.59
C VAL A 546 28.48 -10.26 9.69
N VAL A 547 28.28 -9.00 9.30
CA VAL A 547 28.24 -7.85 10.22
C VAL A 547 26.85 -7.68 10.83
N GLY A 548 25.81 -7.97 10.03
CA GLY A 548 24.43 -7.95 10.49
C GLY A 548 23.49 -8.63 9.49
N GLU A 549 22.36 -9.09 9.99
CA GLU A 549 21.32 -9.73 9.18
C GLU A 549 19.92 -9.49 9.78
N LEU A 550 18.91 -9.49 8.92
CA LEU A 550 17.49 -9.49 9.27
C LEU A 550 16.81 -10.61 8.47
N ALA A 551 16.36 -11.65 9.14
CA ALA A 551 15.63 -12.74 8.50
C ALA A 551 14.18 -12.35 8.20
N LEU A 552 13.73 -12.61 6.97
CA LEU A 552 12.36 -12.38 6.50
C LEU A 552 11.82 -13.70 5.88
N PRO A 553 11.51 -14.70 6.73
CA PRO A 553 11.22 -16.06 6.26
C PRO A 553 9.85 -16.19 5.57
N VAL A 554 8.98 -15.18 5.66
CA VAL A 554 7.66 -15.19 5.02
C VAL A 554 7.81 -14.60 3.63
N ALA A 555 7.80 -15.44 2.63
CA ALA A 555 8.01 -15.11 1.22
C ALA A 555 9.37 -14.42 0.90
N GLY A 556 10.30 -14.37 1.86
CA GLY A 556 11.50 -13.53 1.74
C GLY A 556 11.24 -12.03 1.94
N LEU A 557 10.06 -11.64 2.40
CA LEU A 557 9.60 -10.25 2.48
C LEU A 557 9.25 -9.82 3.90
N MET A 558 8.66 -10.70 4.71
CA MET A 558 8.11 -10.35 6.02
C MET A 558 8.70 -11.21 7.14
N SER A 559 8.80 -10.60 8.32
CA SER A 559 9.22 -11.24 9.57
C SER A 559 8.02 -11.74 10.37
N THR A 560 8.23 -12.80 11.14
CA THR A 560 7.28 -13.26 12.17
C THR A 560 7.51 -12.60 13.53
N GLU A 561 8.48 -11.70 13.62
CA GLU A 561 8.81 -10.96 14.84
C GLU A 561 7.93 -9.70 15.01
N SER A 562 8.04 -9.05 16.16
CA SER A 562 7.38 -7.77 16.40
C SER A 562 7.99 -6.65 15.56
N ALA A 563 7.23 -5.60 15.30
CA ALA A 563 7.70 -4.41 14.60
C ALA A 563 8.94 -3.79 15.26
N GLN A 564 8.99 -3.78 16.59
CA GLN A 564 10.13 -3.28 17.35
C GLN A 564 11.40 -4.09 17.11
N ALA A 565 11.31 -5.43 17.12
CA ALA A 565 12.46 -6.31 16.89
C ALA A 565 13.00 -6.19 15.45
N VAL A 566 12.09 -6.10 14.47
CA VAL A 566 12.46 -5.88 13.06
C VAL A 566 13.17 -4.53 12.90
N GLU A 567 12.63 -3.47 13.48
CA GLU A 567 13.21 -2.13 13.40
C GLU A 567 14.59 -2.05 14.07
N GLU A 568 14.78 -2.65 15.23
CA GLU A 568 16.08 -2.67 15.91
C GLU A 568 17.16 -3.30 15.05
N LYS A 569 16.87 -4.46 14.40
CA LYS A 569 17.78 -5.13 13.48
C LYS A 569 18.05 -4.29 12.22
N LEU A 570 16.99 -3.69 11.65
CA LEU A 570 17.10 -2.83 10.47
C LEU A 570 17.96 -1.59 10.74
N GLN A 571 17.79 -0.94 11.89
CA GLN A 571 18.60 0.21 12.27
C GLN A 571 20.07 -0.17 12.53
N ALA A 572 20.32 -1.31 13.15
CA ALA A 572 21.68 -1.82 13.32
C ALA A 572 22.38 -2.05 11.96
N LEU A 573 21.66 -2.65 10.99
CA LEU A 573 22.16 -2.82 9.62
C LEU A 573 22.45 -1.48 8.94
N LYS A 574 21.49 -0.53 8.99
CA LYS A 574 21.67 0.82 8.38
C LYS A 574 22.84 1.57 9.00
N ALA A 575 23.03 1.46 10.32
CA ALA A 575 24.17 2.07 11.02
C ALA A 575 25.52 1.46 10.56
N ALA A 576 25.58 0.14 10.42
CA ALA A 576 26.77 -0.55 9.93
C ALA A 576 27.09 -0.17 8.46
N LEU A 577 26.08 -0.07 7.61
CA LEU A 577 26.21 0.32 6.22
C LEU A 577 26.65 1.79 6.07
N LYS A 578 26.16 2.67 6.92
CA LYS A 578 26.64 4.06 6.98
C LYS A 578 28.12 4.13 7.35
N ALA A 579 28.57 3.30 8.30
CA ALA A 579 29.99 3.18 8.64
C ALA A 579 30.84 2.59 7.49
N ALA A 580 30.22 1.79 6.62
CA ALA A 580 30.84 1.23 5.41
C ALA A 580 30.74 2.18 4.19
N GLY A 581 30.40 3.46 4.36
CA GLY A 581 30.49 4.52 3.37
C GLY A 581 29.18 4.87 2.65
N ILE A 582 28.07 4.16 2.88
CA ILE A 582 26.80 4.50 2.24
C ILE A 582 26.29 5.82 2.81
N SER A 583 25.95 6.77 1.92
CA SER A 583 25.44 8.08 2.32
C SER A 583 24.15 7.97 3.13
N GLY A 584 23.98 8.88 4.11
CA GLY A 584 22.70 9.02 4.83
C GLY A 584 21.55 9.57 3.98
N ASP A 585 21.84 9.99 2.75
CA ASP A 585 20.85 10.55 1.81
C ASP A 585 20.08 9.48 1.04
N ILE A 586 20.52 8.21 1.11
CA ILE A 586 19.85 7.07 0.49
C ILE A 586 19.48 6.02 1.53
N ASP A 587 18.35 5.36 1.35
CA ASP A 587 18.06 4.11 2.05
C ASP A 587 18.73 2.96 1.31
N PRO A 588 19.69 2.23 1.93
CA PRO A 588 20.49 1.24 1.22
C PRO A 588 19.66 0.09 0.65
N PHE A 589 18.62 -0.34 1.34
CA PHE A 589 17.80 -1.48 0.92
C PHE A 589 16.72 -1.08 -0.07
N MET A 590 16.03 0.05 0.15
CA MET A 590 15.06 0.58 -0.81
C MET A 590 15.72 0.92 -2.14
N THR A 591 16.93 1.48 -2.11
CA THR A 591 17.69 1.77 -3.33
C THR A 591 17.95 0.48 -4.13
N LEU A 592 18.41 -0.60 -3.47
CA LEU A 592 18.59 -1.88 -4.16
C LEU A 592 17.26 -2.47 -4.65
N ALA A 593 16.21 -2.36 -3.86
CA ALA A 593 14.90 -2.87 -4.23
C ALA A 593 14.37 -2.28 -5.54
N PHE A 594 14.54 -0.98 -5.76
CA PHE A 594 14.10 -0.33 -6.99
C PHE A 594 15.07 -0.43 -8.16
N VAL A 595 16.36 -0.71 -7.91
CA VAL A 595 17.34 -0.93 -8.99
C VAL A 595 17.03 -2.18 -9.81
N SER A 596 16.31 -3.14 -9.24
CA SER A 596 15.85 -4.35 -9.94
C SER A 596 14.51 -4.20 -10.65
N LEU A 597 13.79 -3.09 -10.53
CA LEU A 597 12.45 -2.91 -11.09
C LEU A 597 12.48 -2.45 -12.56
N PRO A 598 12.29 -3.34 -13.57
CA PRO A 598 12.52 -3.03 -14.98
C PRO A 598 11.34 -2.31 -15.66
N VAL A 599 10.60 -1.50 -14.90
CA VAL A 599 9.54 -0.61 -15.41
C VAL A 599 9.84 0.87 -15.15
N ILE A 600 10.91 1.18 -14.38
CA ILE A 600 11.35 2.55 -14.12
C ILE A 600 12.60 2.88 -14.96
N PRO A 601 12.62 3.96 -15.79
CA PRO A 601 13.79 4.37 -16.56
C PRO A 601 15.01 4.72 -15.68
N LYS A 602 16.28 4.71 -16.18
CA LYS A 602 16.75 4.37 -17.53
C LYS A 602 17.20 2.90 -17.60
N LEU A 603 18.15 2.50 -16.72
CA LEU A 603 18.73 1.18 -16.64
C LEU A 603 18.33 0.47 -15.34
N ARG A 604 18.08 -0.84 -15.44
CA ARG A 604 17.81 -1.74 -14.29
C ARG A 604 18.62 -3.02 -14.43
N LEU A 605 18.60 -3.85 -13.39
CA LEU A 605 19.20 -5.17 -13.44
C LEU A 605 18.15 -6.21 -13.08
N SER A 606 17.87 -7.13 -13.99
CA SER A 606 17.06 -8.34 -13.75
C SER A 606 17.93 -9.60 -13.75
N THR A 607 17.34 -10.76 -13.55
CA THR A 607 18.01 -12.06 -13.67
C THR A 607 18.59 -12.31 -15.06
N TYR A 608 18.05 -11.66 -16.09
CA TYR A 608 18.53 -11.76 -17.49
C TYR A 608 19.67 -10.80 -17.81
N GLY A 609 20.03 -9.87 -16.90
CA GLY A 609 21.10 -8.89 -17.11
C GLY A 609 20.61 -7.44 -17.06
N VAL A 610 21.42 -6.53 -17.62
CA VAL A 610 21.10 -5.10 -17.62
C VAL A 610 19.97 -4.80 -18.60
N VAL A 611 18.90 -4.19 -18.09
CA VAL A 611 17.70 -3.81 -18.85
C VAL A 611 17.78 -2.34 -19.24
N ASP A 612 17.70 -2.03 -20.53
CA ASP A 612 17.37 -0.69 -21.04
C ASP A 612 15.84 -0.60 -21.09
N VAL A 613 15.26 0.06 -20.09
CA VAL A 613 13.80 0.13 -19.92
C VAL A 613 13.12 0.86 -21.08
N ASP A 614 13.70 1.98 -21.55
CA ASP A 614 13.13 2.75 -22.65
C ASP A 614 13.13 1.96 -23.96
N ALA A 615 14.14 1.11 -24.15
CA ALA A 615 14.26 0.28 -25.35
C ALA A 615 13.58 -1.11 -25.19
N HIS A 616 13.06 -1.42 -23.99
CA HIS A 616 12.46 -2.70 -23.62
C HIS A 616 13.31 -3.90 -24.06
N ARG A 617 14.58 -3.93 -23.64
CA ARG A 617 15.54 -4.99 -24.02
C ARG A 617 16.69 -5.15 -23.04
N ILE A 618 17.27 -6.35 -23.06
CA ILE A 618 18.53 -6.63 -22.35
C ILE A 618 19.71 -6.07 -23.16
N VAL A 619 20.67 -5.47 -22.46
CA VAL A 619 21.91 -4.89 -23.02
C VAL A 619 23.13 -5.42 -22.25
N PRO A 620 24.31 -5.58 -22.91
CA PRO A 620 25.50 -6.09 -22.23
C PRO A 620 26.00 -5.14 -21.15
N ALA A 621 26.41 -5.69 -20.00
CA ALA A 621 27.06 -4.94 -18.92
C ALA A 621 28.49 -4.53 -19.26
N VAL A 622 29.20 -5.40 -19.97
CA VAL A 622 30.57 -5.19 -20.48
C VAL A 622 30.56 -5.37 -22.00
N PHE A 623 31.28 -4.53 -22.76
CA PHE A 623 31.32 -4.58 -24.23
C PHE A 623 32.52 -3.89 -24.83
#